data_df022c3df4a90895c102557ea778e22a
#
_entry.id   df022c3df4a90895c102557ea778e22a
#
_cell.length_a   1.000
_cell.length_b   1.000
_cell.length_c   1.000
_cell.angle_alpha   90.00
_cell.angle_beta   90.00
_cell.angle_gamma   90.00
#
_symmetry.space_group_name_H-M   'P 1'
#
loop_
_entity.id
_entity.type
_entity.pdbx_description
1 polymer ?
#
loop_
_entity_poly.entity_id
_entity_poly.type
_entity_poly.pdbx_seq_one_letter_code
_entity_poly.pdbx_strand_id
1 'polypeptide(L)' 'MIPVQYRHPETEEILDRRYEDEVPAIGQRVVLDGVWECEVLYRWQRVPTCCIVYARPVRKRVLAAA' A
#
# COMPACT_ATOMS: atom_id res chain seq x y z
N MET A 1 4.48 13.32 8.86
CA MET A 1 3.99 11.96 8.51
C MET A 1 2.67 12.07 7.79
N ILE A 2 2.52 11.29 6.74
CA ILE A 2 1.36 11.35 5.86
C ILE A 2 0.50 10.12 6.11
N PRO A 3 -0.78 10.27 6.46
CA PRO A 3 -1.67 9.12 6.57
C PRO A 3 -1.92 8.55 5.18
N VAL A 4 -1.63 7.26 5.00
CA VAL A 4 -1.79 6.57 3.73
C VAL A 4 -2.71 5.38 3.92
N GLN A 5 -3.69 5.26 3.06
CA GLN A 5 -4.58 4.13 3.00
C GLN A 5 -4.27 3.34 1.73
N TYR A 6 -3.91 2.08 1.89
CA TYR A 6 -3.61 1.19 0.76
C TYR A 6 -4.86 0.40 0.42
N ARG A 7 -5.24 0.41 -0.86
CA ARG A 7 -6.43 -0.29 -1.34
C ARG A 7 -6.11 -1.21 -2.50
N HIS A 8 -6.88 -2.28 -2.60
CA HIS A 8 -6.83 -3.15 -3.76
C HIS A 8 -7.42 -2.43 -4.97
N PRO A 9 -6.77 -2.46 -6.14
CA PRO A 9 -7.20 -1.67 -7.29
C PRO A 9 -8.53 -2.14 -7.92
N GLU A 10 -8.89 -3.38 -7.73
CA GLU A 10 -10.11 -3.93 -8.34
C GLU A 10 -11.29 -3.92 -7.37
N THR A 11 -11.08 -4.33 -6.13
CA THR A 11 -12.15 -4.45 -5.15
C THR A 11 -12.29 -3.23 -4.25
N GLU A 12 -11.30 -2.35 -4.25
CA GLU A 12 -11.17 -1.22 -3.35
C GLU A 12 -11.13 -1.60 -1.88
N GLU A 13 -10.86 -2.86 -1.60
CA GLU A 13 -10.68 -3.32 -0.23
C GLU A 13 -9.46 -2.67 0.38
N ILE A 14 -9.59 -2.23 1.63
CA ILE A 14 -8.49 -1.62 2.35
C ILE A 14 -7.53 -2.72 2.79
N LEU A 15 -6.31 -2.65 2.29
CA LEU A 15 -5.28 -3.62 2.60
C LEU A 15 -4.49 -3.24 3.84
N ASP A 16 -4.24 -1.94 4.02
CA ASP A 16 -3.48 -1.46 5.16
C ASP A 16 -3.68 0.04 5.33
N ARG A 17 -3.45 0.52 6.53
CA ARG A 17 -3.43 1.95 6.85
C ARG A 17 -2.22 2.22 7.71
N ARG A 18 -1.45 3.22 7.33
CA ARG A 18 -0.30 3.59 8.12
C ARG A 18 0.19 4.99 7.80
N TYR A 19 1.08 5.50 8.63
CA TYR A 19 1.72 6.79 8.40
C TYR A 19 3.04 6.55 7.69
N GLU A 20 3.25 7.27 6.60
CA GLU A 20 4.48 7.19 5.82
C GLU A 20 5.18 8.52 5.84
N ASP A 21 6.51 8.52 5.75
CA ASP A 21 7.27 9.75 5.63
C ASP A 21 7.05 10.37 4.26
N GLU A 22 6.92 9.54 3.24
CA GLU A 22 6.66 9.95 1.88
C GLU A 22 5.61 9.04 1.26
N VAL A 23 4.85 9.57 0.32
CA VAL A 23 3.92 8.74 -0.44
C VAL A 23 4.73 7.83 -1.37
N PRO A 24 4.45 6.52 -1.37
CA PRO A 24 5.20 5.60 -2.23
C PRO A 24 5.10 5.98 -3.70
N ALA A 25 6.19 5.81 -4.43
CA ALA A 25 6.21 6.07 -5.86
C ALA A 25 5.49 4.97 -6.64
N ILE A 26 4.95 5.32 -7.79
CA ILE A 26 4.34 4.33 -8.68
C ILE A 26 5.42 3.34 -9.13
N GLY A 27 5.10 2.05 -9.01
CA GLY A 27 6.03 0.97 -9.30
C GLY A 27 6.83 0.49 -8.10
N GLN A 28 6.78 1.23 -7.01
CA GLN A 28 7.48 0.83 -5.79
C GLN A 28 6.83 -0.40 -5.16
N ARG A 29 7.64 -1.26 -4.58
CA ARG A 29 7.15 -2.41 -3.81
C ARG A 29 7.02 -2.04 -2.36
N VAL A 30 5.90 -2.41 -1.77
CA VAL A 30 5.63 -2.20 -0.35
C VAL A 30 5.11 -3.50 0.25
N VAL A 31 5.41 -3.73 1.53
CA VAL A 31 4.89 -4.89 2.24
C VAL A 31 3.71 -4.42 3.07
N LEU A 32 2.54 -4.96 2.79
CA LEU A 32 1.30 -4.61 3.47
C LEU A 32 0.83 -5.76 4.36
N ASP A 33 0.21 -5.40 5.47
CA ASP A 33 -0.31 -6.38 6.44
C ASP A 33 0.74 -7.39 6.89
N GLY A 34 2.02 -7.00 6.78
CA GLY A 34 3.14 -7.81 7.22
C GLY A 34 3.50 -8.98 6.32
N VAL A 35 2.66 -9.36 5.38
CA VAL A 35 2.86 -10.58 4.58
C VAL A 35 2.74 -10.39 3.07
N TRP A 36 2.02 -9.35 2.63
CA TRP A 36 1.79 -9.15 1.20
C TRP A 36 2.77 -8.17 0.61
N GLU A 37 3.55 -8.62 -0.36
CA GLU A 37 4.37 -7.72 -1.16
C GLU A 37 3.51 -7.21 -2.30
N CYS A 38 3.33 -5.90 -2.34
CA CYS A 38 2.43 -5.24 -3.28
C CYS A 38 3.18 -4.24 -4.13
N GLU A 39 2.70 -4.04 -5.34
CA GLU A 39 3.23 -3.02 -6.25
C GLU A 39 2.29 -1.84 -6.29
N VAL A 40 2.82 -0.65 -6.09
CA VAL A 40 2.03 0.59 -6.16
C VAL A 40 1.71 0.86 -7.63
N LEU A 41 0.41 0.84 -7.96
CA LEU A 41 -0.04 1.07 -9.33
C LEU A 41 -0.33 2.53 -9.60
N TYR A 42 -1.05 3.17 -8.70
CA TYR A 42 -1.33 4.59 -8.76
C TYR A 42 -1.75 5.08 -7.40
N ARG A 43 -1.77 6.39 -7.25
CA ARG A 43 -2.10 7.02 -5.98
C ARG A 43 -3.08 8.16 -6.22
N TRP A 44 -3.90 8.38 -5.22
CA TRP A 44 -4.92 9.40 -5.25
C TRP A 44 -4.82 10.21 -3.96
N GLN A 45 -4.52 11.48 -4.09
CA GLN A 45 -4.44 12.34 -2.93
C GLN A 45 -5.76 13.04 -2.71
N ARG A 46 -6.36 12.82 -1.54
CA ARG A 46 -7.57 13.51 -1.16
C ARG A 46 -7.26 14.62 -0.18
N VAL A 47 -7.95 15.73 -0.39
CA VAL A 47 -7.89 16.87 0.52
C VAL A 47 -8.71 16.53 1.77
N PRO A 48 -8.28 16.95 2.94
CA PRO A 48 -7.09 17.77 3.19
C PRO A 48 -5.82 16.99 3.47
N THR A 49 -5.87 15.74 3.93
CA THR A 49 -4.67 15.13 4.51
C THR A 49 -4.55 13.63 4.29
N CYS A 50 -5.38 13.02 3.48
CA CYS A 50 -5.32 11.58 3.28
C CYS A 50 -4.87 11.23 1.88
N CYS A 51 -3.92 10.31 1.77
CA CYS A 51 -3.49 9.79 0.49
C CYS A 51 -3.98 8.35 0.34
N ILE A 52 -4.64 8.06 -0.76
CA ILE A 52 -5.06 6.71 -1.08
C ILE A 52 -4.10 6.16 -2.12
N VAL A 53 -3.53 5.00 -1.83
CA VAL A 53 -2.58 4.32 -2.71
C VAL A 53 -3.21 3.00 -3.14
N TYR A 54 -3.31 2.80 -4.44
CA TYR A 54 -3.79 1.53 -4.97
C TYR A 54 -2.60 0.63 -5.24
N ALA A 55 -2.55 -0.49 -4.55
CA ALA A 55 -1.45 -1.41 -4.64
C ALA A 55 -1.97 -2.81 -4.92
N ARG A 56 -1.36 -3.47 -5.90
CA ARG A 56 -1.74 -4.81 -6.30
C ARG A 56 -0.85 -5.82 -5.59
N PRO A 57 -1.41 -6.82 -4.92
CA PRO A 57 -0.62 -7.90 -4.36
C PRO A 57 0.15 -8.63 -5.46
N VAL A 58 1.46 -8.77 -5.29
CA VAL A 58 2.32 -9.45 -6.25
C VAL A 58 2.61 -10.86 -5.76
N ARG A 59 2.92 -10.97 -4.48
CA ARG A 59 3.17 -12.27 -3.88
C ARG A 59 3.02 -12.20 -2.37
N LYS A 60 2.74 -13.34 -1.78
CA LYS A 60 2.74 -13.47 -0.34
C LYS A 60 4.16 -13.70 0.13
N ARG A 61 4.60 -12.89 1.09
CA ARG A 61 5.91 -13.06 1.68
C ARG A 61 5.84 -14.18 2.68
N VAL A 62 6.55 -15.27 2.39
CA VAL A 62 6.68 -16.33 3.36
C VAL A 62 7.82 -15.93 4.29
N LEU A 63 7.47 -15.62 5.54
CA LEU A 63 8.48 -15.50 6.56
C LEU A 63 9.13 -16.87 6.67
N ALA A 64 10.42 -16.94 6.36
CA ALA A 64 11.13 -18.18 6.50
C ALA A 64 10.93 -18.67 7.92
N ALA A 65 10.22 -19.78 8.05
CA ALA A 65 10.17 -20.47 9.31
C ALA A 65 11.60 -20.94 9.58
N ALA A 66 12.21 -20.24 10.47
CA ALA A 66 13.51 -20.67 10.92
C ALA A 66 13.37 -21.98 11.69
#